data_69baa2b0b4d857dd467dfe31e9949bcb
#
_entry.id   69baa2b0b4d857dd467dfe31e9949bcb
#
_cell.length_a   1.000
_cell.length_b   1.000
_cell.length_c   1.000
_cell.angle_alpha   90.00
_cell.angle_beta   90.00
_cell.angle_gamma   90.00
#
_symmetry.space_group_name_H-M   'P 1'
#
loop_
_entity.id
_entity.type
_entity.pdbx_description
1 polymer ?
#
loop_
_entity_poly.entity_id
_entity_poly.type
_entity_poly.pdbx_seq_one_letter_code
_entity_poly.pdbx_strand_id
1 'polypeptide(L)'
;MDKSTNMRRRILLAGLLFLLCSLSFAQSVENQLVDAVALYNNRNFAQSRTLLQTLSKAAPDNDAVWYYLGLDEAMLGNADAAISHLRKAVELDPHNYWYNRRLADLYQAAGEDEMVVQMDESILEEFPDKVGVLYDLLGLYLKQEKFEKALQALDDIEKSTGPSEQVAQTRYDILRQLNRDEEAIQVLVDFNDQFTSPSILSMMGDYYLSEHQDSLSLACYEEALRTQSDYVPAILGKSEVYRLARDYPAYFATLDGFIDNDDVPVQAKGMYVGNIIRSLDPKLINLHREGFDGMVDRLVGKHPSDSVSLATAGGYYYATGRLDKGVEYFEKAADLFPESLNQTVSCIQILMMAERWTEVKDRCIAAFDRFQELGFMEYLNSANYYLKDYDAVIRNCRYLIAREPKNVELVKSCWSQIGDMHHLLGDSKSAYKAYDKALKIDPFYAPVLNNYAYYLSEEGKQLKKALAMSKKTVDAEPDNATYLDTYAWILHLLGRDQDAKPYFKHAMLYGGKDSAVIMDHYAEVLYALGEHDLAKVYWSQAKDKNTEGEIPDLDKRVADRLKAIGK
;
A
#
# COMPACT_ATOMS: atom_id res chain seq x y z
N MET A 1 -72.71 65.93 -31.00
CA MET A 1 -72.29 65.07 -29.86
C MET A 1 -71.96 63.64 -30.29
N ASP A 2 -71.51 63.32 -31.49
CA ASP A 2 -71.49 61.92 -31.94
C ASP A 2 -70.09 61.35 -32.37
N LYS A 3 -69.08 62.19 -32.63
CA LYS A 3 -67.79 61.70 -33.02
C LYS A 3 -66.90 61.28 -31.84
N SER A 4 -67.06 61.88 -30.67
CA SER A 4 -66.28 61.57 -29.45
C SER A 4 -66.72 60.26 -28.81
N THR A 5 -68.00 59.96 -28.84
CA THR A 5 -68.62 58.72 -28.29
C THR A 5 -68.20 57.51 -29.16
N ASN A 6 -68.18 57.67 -30.46
CA ASN A 6 -67.79 56.59 -31.39
C ASN A 6 -66.25 56.27 -31.34
N MET A 7 -65.41 57.26 -31.07
CA MET A 7 -63.96 57.06 -30.86
C MET A 7 -63.70 56.36 -29.55
N ARG A 8 -64.35 56.68 -28.46
CA ARG A 8 -64.28 55.99 -27.17
C ARG A 8 -64.75 54.53 -27.26
N ARG A 9 -65.81 54.25 -27.99
CA ARG A 9 -66.31 52.90 -28.25
C ARG A 9 -65.31 52.08 -29.08
N ARG A 10 -64.64 52.67 -30.09
CA ARG A 10 -63.59 51.99 -30.89
C ARG A 10 -62.32 51.70 -30.08
N ILE A 11 -61.91 52.61 -29.19
CA ILE A 11 -60.75 52.39 -28.29
C ILE A 11 -61.07 51.30 -27.27
N LEU A 12 -62.27 51.27 -26.69
CA LEU A 12 -62.72 50.21 -25.78
C LEU A 12 -62.88 48.87 -26.48
N LEU A 13 -63.40 48.79 -27.69
CA LEU A 13 -63.45 47.55 -28.49
C LEU A 13 -62.08 47.08 -28.92
N ALA A 14 -61.12 47.96 -29.30
CA ALA A 14 -59.79 47.62 -29.60
C ALA A 14 -59.00 47.11 -28.36
N GLY A 15 -59.21 47.74 -27.19
CA GLY A 15 -58.68 47.26 -25.90
C GLY A 15 -59.26 45.91 -25.49
N LEU A 16 -60.58 45.70 -25.70
CA LEU A 16 -61.21 44.39 -25.40
C LEU A 16 -60.69 43.27 -26.35
N LEU A 17 -60.56 43.58 -27.64
CA LEU A 17 -59.99 42.64 -28.62
C LEU A 17 -58.52 42.33 -28.30
N PHE A 18 -57.74 43.35 -27.92
CA PHE A 18 -56.36 43.15 -27.50
C PHE A 18 -56.22 42.27 -26.23
N LEU A 19 -57.16 42.49 -25.24
CA LEU A 19 -57.26 41.67 -24.04
C LEU A 19 -57.66 40.22 -24.36
N LEU A 20 -58.62 40.02 -25.26
CA LEU A 20 -59.05 38.68 -25.70
C LEU A 20 -58.02 37.97 -26.51
N CYS A 21 -57.25 38.66 -27.36
CA CYS A 21 -56.16 38.10 -28.11
C CYS A 21 -54.98 37.74 -27.18
N SER A 22 -54.67 38.57 -26.18
CA SER A 22 -53.64 38.28 -25.20
C SER A 22 -54.01 37.11 -24.28
N LEU A 23 -55.25 36.99 -23.86
CA LEU A 23 -55.77 35.85 -23.09
C LEU A 23 -55.75 34.55 -23.90
N SER A 24 -56.14 34.56 -25.17
CA SER A 24 -56.08 33.37 -26.03
C SER A 24 -54.64 32.95 -26.36
N PHE A 25 -53.72 33.92 -26.49
CA PHE A 25 -52.29 33.65 -26.68
C PHE A 25 -51.66 33.06 -25.42
N ALA A 26 -51.93 33.62 -24.23
CA ALA A 26 -51.44 33.11 -22.96
C ALA A 26 -51.91 31.68 -22.73
N GLN A 27 -53.19 31.39 -22.99
CA GLN A 27 -53.76 30.05 -22.86
C GLN A 27 -53.17 29.04 -23.88
N SER A 28 -52.76 29.51 -25.07
CA SER A 28 -52.06 28.69 -26.07
C SER A 28 -50.63 28.35 -25.61
N VAL A 29 -49.91 29.29 -24.99
CA VAL A 29 -48.54 29.07 -24.44
C VAL A 29 -48.60 28.08 -23.29
N GLU A 30 -49.57 28.22 -22.38
CA GLU A 30 -49.75 27.36 -21.21
C GLU A 30 -50.05 25.91 -21.62
N ASN A 31 -50.92 25.68 -22.61
CA ASN A 31 -51.21 24.34 -23.13
C ASN A 31 -49.96 23.68 -23.77
N GLN A 32 -49.17 24.43 -24.55
CA GLN A 32 -47.95 23.92 -25.18
C GLN A 32 -46.84 23.63 -24.14
N LEU A 33 -46.79 24.41 -23.04
CA LEU A 33 -45.89 24.11 -21.93
C LEU A 33 -46.28 22.79 -21.23
N VAL A 34 -47.57 22.56 -21.01
CA VAL A 34 -48.04 21.26 -20.46
C VAL A 34 -47.68 20.10 -21.38
N ASP A 35 -47.78 20.26 -22.71
CA ASP A 35 -47.37 19.24 -23.67
C ASP A 35 -45.85 18.99 -23.60
N ALA A 36 -45.04 20.05 -23.48
CA ALA A 36 -43.58 19.91 -23.33
C ALA A 36 -43.22 19.20 -22.02
N VAL A 37 -43.85 19.54 -20.91
CA VAL A 37 -43.65 18.88 -19.61
C VAL A 37 -44.06 17.39 -19.68
N ALA A 38 -45.14 17.08 -20.40
CA ALA A 38 -45.52 15.68 -20.63
C ALA A 38 -44.47 14.91 -21.44
N LEU A 39 -43.85 15.53 -22.45
CA LEU A 39 -42.74 14.95 -23.21
C LEU A 39 -41.52 14.73 -22.32
N TYR A 40 -41.16 15.71 -21.48
CA TYR A 40 -40.07 15.57 -20.50
C TYR A 40 -40.31 14.39 -19.56
N ASN A 41 -41.51 14.31 -18.96
CA ASN A 41 -41.86 13.21 -18.04
C ASN A 41 -41.83 11.83 -18.71
N ASN A 42 -42.11 11.77 -20.03
CA ASN A 42 -42.02 10.58 -20.85
C ASN A 42 -40.59 10.32 -21.38
N ARG A 43 -39.59 11.07 -20.90
CA ARG A 43 -38.15 11.00 -21.30
C ARG A 43 -37.89 11.31 -22.79
N ASN A 44 -38.82 12.00 -23.44
CA ASN A 44 -38.67 12.46 -24.83
C ASN A 44 -38.03 13.85 -24.87
N PHE A 45 -36.85 13.97 -24.23
CA PHE A 45 -36.14 15.23 -23.97
C PHE A 45 -35.87 16.06 -25.25
N ALA A 46 -35.50 15.41 -26.35
CA ALA A 46 -35.22 16.09 -27.61
C ALA A 46 -36.46 16.76 -28.22
N GLN A 47 -37.63 16.12 -28.07
CA GLN A 47 -38.91 16.69 -28.56
C GLN A 47 -39.39 17.80 -27.63
N SER A 48 -39.32 17.59 -26.32
CA SER A 48 -39.62 18.60 -25.30
C SER A 48 -38.81 19.85 -25.53
N ARG A 49 -37.47 19.71 -25.68
CA ARG A 49 -36.55 20.80 -25.98
C ARG A 49 -36.94 21.59 -27.22
N THR A 50 -37.30 20.92 -28.32
CA THR A 50 -37.67 21.59 -29.56
C THR A 50 -38.91 22.46 -29.38
N LEU A 51 -39.91 21.96 -28.63
CA LEU A 51 -41.13 22.69 -28.31
C LEU A 51 -40.83 23.88 -27.38
N LEU A 52 -40.01 23.66 -26.31
CA LEU A 52 -39.62 24.70 -25.37
C LEU A 52 -38.76 25.79 -26.01
N GLN A 53 -37.89 25.47 -26.98
CA GLN A 53 -37.15 26.46 -27.76
C GLN A 53 -38.05 27.36 -28.61
N THR A 54 -39.20 26.84 -29.04
CA THR A 54 -40.20 27.64 -29.74
C THR A 54 -40.95 28.54 -28.75
N LEU A 55 -41.29 27.98 -27.58
CA LEU A 55 -42.00 28.71 -26.52
C LEU A 55 -41.13 29.82 -25.91
N SER A 56 -39.82 29.61 -25.75
CA SER A 56 -38.91 30.62 -25.20
C SER A 56 -38.81 31.88 -26.05
N LYS A 57 -39.05 31.75 -27.36
CA LYS A 57 -39.14 32.91 -28.28
C LYS A 57 -40.49 33.60 -28.23
N ALA A 58 -41.57 32.83 -28.02
CA ALA A 58 -42.93 33.33 -27.97
C ALA A 58 -43.28 33.96 -26.61
N ALA A 59 -42.76 33.41 -25.53
CA ALA A 59 -42.98 33.85 -24.15
C ALA A 59 -41.64 33.89 -23.37
N PRO A 60 -40.75 34.87 -23.67
CA PRO A 60 -39.42 34.96 -23.08
C PRO A 60 -39.40 35.24 -21.57
N ASP A 61 -40.50 35.75 -21.03
CA ASP A 61 -40.69 36.08 -19.61
C ASP A 61 -41.35 34.94 -18.81
N ASN A 62 -41.58 33.76 -19.42
CA ASN A 62 -42.11 32.61 -18.72
C ASN A 62 -40.98 31.78 -18.13
N ASP A 63 -40.80 31.83 -16.82
CA ASP A 63 -39.78 31.17 -16.01
C ASP A 63 -39.79 29.64 -16.18
N ALA A 64 -40.98 29.02 -16.17
CA ALA A 64 -41.12 27.57 -16.30
C ALA A 64 -40.63 27.05 -17.67
N VAL A 65 -40.78 27.83 -18.74
CA VAL A 65 -40.23 27.47 -20.06
C VAL A 65 -38.70 27.33 -20.00
N TRP A 66 -38.04 28.30 -19.38
CA TRP A 66 -36.58 28.27 -19.23
C TRP A 66 -36.13 27.16 -18.27
N TYR A 67 -36.88 26.91 -17.20
CA TYR A 67 -36.59 25.83 -16.26
C TYR A 67 -36.60 24.46 -16.96
N TYR A 68 -37.71 24.11 -17.63
CA TYR A 68 -37.81 22.83 -18.32
C TYR A 68 -36.84 22.71 -19.50
N LEU A 69 -36.56 23.83 -20.20
CA LEU A 69 -35.54 23.83 -21.25
C LEU A 69 -34.14 23.53 -20.67
N GLY A 70 -33.83 24.08 -19.51
CA GLY A 70 -32.60 23.77 -18.77
C GLY A 70 -32.53 22.31 -18.34
N LEU A 71 -33.61 21.74 -17.86
CA LEU A 71 -33.69 20.32 -17.51
C LEU A 71 -33.50 19.42 -18.74
N ASP A 72 -34.12 19.74 -19.89
CA ASP A 72 -33.94 18.97 -21.13
C ASP A 72 -32.48 18.99 -21.60
N GLU A 73 -31.84 20.16 -21.59
CA GLU A 73 -30.43 20.28 -21.98
C GLU A 73 -29.50 19.49 -21.03
N ALA A 74 -29.80 19.48 -19.73
CA ALA A 74 -29.07 18.67 -18.76
C ALA A 74 -29.20 17.16 -19.05
N MET A 75 -30.43 16.70 -19.32
CA MET A 75 -30.68 15.30 -19.66
C MET A 75 -30.08 14.88 -21.01
N LEU A 76 -29.85 15.83 -21.91
CA LEU A 76 -29.20 15.62 -23.20
C LEU A 76 -27.66 15.77 -23.14
N GLY A 77 -27.09 16.07 -21.96
CA GLY A 77 -25.65 16.19 -21.74
C GLY A 77 -25.06 17.55 -22.12
N ASN A 78 -25.88 18.58 -22.33
CA ASN A 78 -25.47 19.92 -22.72
C ASN A 78 -25.36 20.85 -21.50
N ALA A 79 -24.37 20.63 -20.63
CA ALA A 79 -24.23 21.28 -19.32
C ALA A 79 -24.24 22.84 -19.41
N ASP A 80 -23.48 23.43 -20.31
CA ASP A 80 -23.40 24.90 -20.47
C ASP A 80 -24.76 25.51 -20.85
N ALA A 81 -25.48 24.88 -21.76
CA ALA A 81 -26.81 25.33 -22.16
C ALA A 81 -27.81 25.16 -21.01
N ALA A 82 -27.74 24.05 -20.27
CA ALA A 82 -28.57 23.80 -19.10
C ALA A 82 -28.41 24.88 -18.03
N ILE A 83 -27.14 25.18 -17.65
CA ILE A 83 -26.81 26.25 -16.70
C ILE A 83 -27.33 27.61 -17.20
N SER A 84 -27.13 27.94 -18.48
CA SER A 84 -27.59 29.20 -19.05
C SER A 84 -29.09 29.35 -18.96
N HIS A 85 -29.86 28.30 -19.27
CA HIS A 85 -31.33 28.32 -19.23
C HIS A 85 -31.86 28.33 -17.82
N LEU A 86 -31.28 27.52 -16.89
CA LEU A 86 -31.71 27.56 -15.50
C LEU A 86 -31.38 28.90 -14.82
N ARG A 87 -30.25 29.53 -15.16
CA ARG A 87 -29.92 30.88 -14.69
C ARG A 87 -31.00 31.86 -15.13
N LYS A 88 -31.50 31.74 -16.38
CA LYS A 88 -32.60 32.58 -16.86
C LYS A 88 -33.91 32.33 -16.11
N ALA A 89 -34.20 31.08 -15.76
CA ALA A 89 -35.38 30.77 -14.93
C ALA A 89 -35.27 31.40 -13.53
N VAL A 90 -34.09 31.32 -12.88
CA VAL A 90 -33.82 31.96 -11.58
C VAL A 90 -33.88 33.48 -11.67
N GLU A 91 -33.39 34.10 -12.77
CA GLU A 91 -33.52 35.56 -12.98
C GLU A 91 -34.99 36.00 -13.07
N LEU A 92 -35.87 35.17 -13.63
CA LEU A 92 -37.32 35.48 -13.78
C LEU A 92 -38.12 35.21 -12.50
N ASP A 93 -37.79 34.18 -11.76
CA ASP A 93 -38.35 33.85 -10.45
C ASP A 93 -37.26 33.48 -9.44
N PRO A 94 -36.61 34.48 -8.79
CA PRO A 94 -35.53 34.25 -7.84
C PRO A 94 -35.97 33.49 -6.57
N HIS A 95 -37.24 33.57 -6.22
CA HIS A 95 -37.82 33.00 -5.01
C HIS A 95 -38.22 31.53 -5.17
N ASN A 96 -38.00 30.95 -6.34
CA ASN A 96 -38.35 29.56 -6.58
C ASN A 96 -37.25 28.62 -6.09
N TYR A 97 -37.53 27.95 -4.99
CA TYR A 97 -36.62 26.98 -4.40
C TYR A 97 -36.11 25.94 -5.42
N TRP A 98 -36.99 25.39 -6.26
CA TRP A 98 -36.63 24.32 -7.19
C TRP A 98 -35.69 24.80 -8.31
N TYR A 99 -35.86 26.04 -8.78
CA TYR A 99 -34.98 26.62 -9.81
C TYR A 99 -33.57 26.84 -9.26
N ASN A 100 -33.50 27.46 -8.08
CA ASN A 100 -32.23 27.68 -7.40
C ASN A 100 -31.52 26.36 -7.08
N ARG A 101 -32.25 25.37 -6.55
CA ARG A 101 -31.69 24.06 -6.22
C ARG A 101 -31.19 23.34 -7.46
N ARG A 102 -31.92 23.33 -8.57
CA ARG A 102 -31.46 22.69 -9.82
C ARG A 102 -30.28 23.37 -10.44
N LEU A 103 -30.18 24.68 -10.33
CA LEU A 103 -28.97 25.41 -10.78
C LEU A 103 -27.76 25.07 -9.91
N ALA A 104 -27.93 24.98 -8.58
CA ALA A 104 -26.87 24.54 -7.66
C ALA A 104 -26.41 23.10 -7.99
N ASP A 105 -27.34 22.15 -8.22
CA ASP A 105 -27.04 20.78 -8.63
C ASP A 105 -26.17 20.72 -9.91
N LEU A 106 -26.45 21.59 -10.89
CA LEU A 106 -25.65 21.66 -12.12
C LEU A 106 -24.25 22.25 -11.90
N TYR A 107 -24.13 23.29 -11.07
CA TYR A 107 -22.82 23.82 -10.68
C TYR A 107 -21.99 22.78 -9.93
N GLN A 108 -22.63 22.01 -9.05
CA GLN A 108 -21.97 20.91 -8.34
C GLN A 108 -21.46 19.84 -9.33
N ALA A 109 -22.28 19.45 -10.31
CA ALA A 109 -21.89 18.50 -11.35
C ALA A 109 -20.78 19.04 -12.26
N ALA A 110 -20.69 20.36 -12.44
CA ALA A 110 -19.63 21.04 -13.17
C ALA A 110 -18.33 21.26 -12.34
N GLY A 111 -18.37 21.00 -11.02
CA GLY A 111 -17.25 21.24 -10.11
C GLY A 111 -17.06 22.72 -9.74
N GLU A 112 -18.08 23.55 -9.93
CA GLU A 112 -18.08 24.99 -9.65
C GLU A 112 -18.44 25.27 -8.19
N ASP A 113 -17.66 24.74 -7.24
CA ASP A 113 -17.94 24.75 -5.80
C ASP A 113 -18.28 26.15 -5.26
N GLU A 114 -17.63 27.22 -5.74
CA GLU A 114 -17.92 28.59 -5.30
C GLU A 114 -19.31 29.06 -5.71
N MET A 115 -19.77 28.65 -6.88
CA MET A 115 -21.10 28.98 -7.37
C MET A 115 -22.16 28.21 -6.58
N VAL A 116 -21.88 26.95 -6.21
CA VAL A 116 -22.75 26.15 -5.34
C VAL A 116 -22.91 26.84 -4.00
N VAL A 117 -21.80 27.24 -3.35
CA VAL A 117 -21.85 27.96 -2.07
C VAL A 117 -22.71 29.22 -2.17
N GLN A 118 -22.53 30.05 -3.21
CA GLN A 118 -23.33 31.27 -3.38
C GLN A 118 -24.84 30.98 -3.55
N MET A 119 -25.16 29.94 -4.32
CA MET A 119 -26.57 29.55 -4.54
C MET A 119 -27.17 28.98 -3.26
N ASP A 120 -26.45 28.11 -2.55
CA ASP A 120 -26.98 27.49 -1.34
C ASP A 120 -27.08 28.50 -0.18
N GLU A 121 -26.16 29.44 -0.04
CA GLU A 121 -26.27 30.56 0.90
C GLU A 121 -27.53 31.40 0.57
N SER A 122 -27.75 31.71 -0.71
CA SER A 122 -28.95 32.46 -1.14
C SER A 122 -30.27 31.68 -0.92
N ILE A 123 -30.23 30.34 -1.12
CA ILE A 123 -31.42 29.49 -0.80
C ILE A 123 -31.72 29.56 0.68
N LEU A 124 -30.73 29.53 1.56
CA LEU A 124 -30.97 29.55 3.02
C LEU A 124 -31.39 30.91 3.56
N GLU A 125 -31.04 32.02 2.90
CA GLU A 125 -31.57 33.34 3.27
C GLU A 125 -33.11 33.35 3.17
N GLU A 126 -33.69 32.62 2.23
CA GLU A 126 -35.13 32.59 2.01
C GLU A 126 -35.82 31.35 2.60
N PHE A 127 -35.10 30.22 2.62
CA PHE A 127 -35.57 28.91 3.10
C PHE A 127 -34.67 28.35 4.18
N PRO A 128 -34.56 28.96 5.37
CA PRO A 128 -33.62 28.60 6.41
C PRO A 128 -33.83 27.21 7.03
N ASP A 129 -35.01 26.62 6.77
CA ASP A 129 -35.39 25.28 7.23
C ASP A 129 -34.89 24.13 6.32
N LYS A 130 -34.17 24.43 5.24
CA LYS A 130 -33.71 23.44 4.28
C LYS A 130 -32.45 22.74 4.77
N VAL A 131 -32.60 21.83 5.73
CA VAL A 131 -31.51 21.10 6.38
C VAL A 131 -30.55 20.40 5.37
N GLY A 132 -31.09 19.89 4.25
CA GLY A 132 -30.27 19.30 3.20
C GLY A 132 -29.25 20.27 2.60
N VAL A 133 -29.65 21.54 2.41
CA VAL A 133 -28.74 22.59 1.90
C VAL A 133 -27.69 22.97 2.94
N LEU A 134 -28.02 22.94 4.23
CA LEU A 134 -27.06 23.16 5.32
C LEU A 134 -25.97 22.06 5.33
N TYR A 135 -26.34 20.81 5.10
CA TYR A 135 -25.35 19.72 5.00
C TYR A 135 -24.49 19.83 3.73
N ASP A 136 -25.04 20.27 2.61
CA ASP A 136 -24.27 20.51 1.39
C ASP A 136 -23.24 21.62 1.62
N LEU A 137 -23.66 22.75 2.22
CA LEU A 137 -22.75 23.84 2.60
C LEU A 137 -21.71 23.40 3.61
N LEU A 138 -22.07 22.64 4.63
CA LEU A 138 -21.12 22.08 5.60
C LEU A 138 -20.01 21.28 4.88
N GLY A 139 -20.39 20.40 3.96
CA GLY A 139 -19.45 19.63 3.17
C GLY A 139 -18.51 20.50 2.32
N LEU A 140 -19.04 21.55 1.69
CA LEU A 140 -18.26 22.50 0.89
C LEU A 140 -17.35 23.37 1.75
N TYR A 141 -17.79 23.84 2.90
CA TYR A 141 -16.97 24.62 3.83
C TYR A 141 -15.82 23.78 4.39
N LEU A 142 -16.06 22.50 4.73
CA LEU A 142 -15.01 21.58 5.16
C LEU A 142 -13.98 21.34 4.03
N LYS A 143 -14.44 21.10 2.80
CA LYS A 143 -13.58 20.95 1.62
C LYS A 143 -12.71 22.18 1.35
N GLN A 144 -13.25 23.37 1.63
CA GLN A 144 -12.57 24.66 1.44
C GLN A 144 -11.82 25.15 2.70
N GLU A 145 -11.76 24.36 3.76
CA GLU A 145 -11.16 24.69 5.05
C GLU A 145 -11.74 25.99 5.69
N LYS A 146 -12.99 26.31 5.35
CA LYS A 146 -13.73 27.45 5.92
C LYS A 146 -14.37 27.07 7.26
N PHE A 147 -13.56 26.71 8.24
CA PHE A 147 -13.98 26.06 9.48
C PHE A 147 -14.98 26.89 10.31
N GLU A 148 -14.83 28.20 10.38
CA GLU A 148 -15.79 29.05 11.13
C GLU A 148 -17.18 29.06 10.48
N LYS A 149 -17.26 29.05 9.15
CA LYS A 149 -18.55 28.90 8.45
C LYS A 149 -19.13 27.48 8.62
N ALA A 150 -18.29 26.47 8.67
CA ALA A 150 -18.70 25.10 8.94
C ALA A 150 -19.30 24.96 10.35
N LEU A 151 -18.70 25.61 11.36
CA LEU A 151 -19.24 25.66 12.74
C LEU A 151 -20.61 26.34 12.76
N GLN A 152 -20.78 27.45 12.05
CA GLN A 152 -22.07 28.13 11.96
C GLN A 152 -23.13 27.25 11.27
N ALA A 153 -22.77 26.55 10.19
CA ALA A 153 -23.69 25.60 9.54
C ALA A 153 -24.11 24.47 10.50
N LEU A 154 -23.19 23.98 11.36
CA LEU A 154 -23.52 23.01 12.40
C LEU A 154 -24.48 23.57 13.45
N ASP A 155 -24.35 24.86 13.84
CA ASP A 155 -25.28 25.51 14.76
C ASP A 155 -26.69 25.56 14.15
N ASP A 156 -26.81 25.90 12.86
CA ASP A 156 -28.08 25.98 12.17
C ASP A 156 -28.70 24.58 11.95
N ILE A 157 -27.91 23.58 11.67
CA ILE A 157 -28.33 22.16 11.61
C ILE A 157 -28.90 21.73 12.97
N GLU A 158 -28.13 21.94 14.03
CA GLU A 158 -28.51 21.51 15.39
C GLU A 158 -29.77 22.22 15.86
N LYS A 159 -29.93 23.52 15.56
CA LYS A 159 -31.13 24.28 15.82
C LYS A 159 -32.35 23.71 15.10
N SER A 160 -32.16 23.20 13.90
CA SER A 160 -33.26 22.69 13.06
C SER A 160 -33.61 21.22 13.36
N THR A 161 -32.65 20.40 13.72
CA THR A 161 -32.79 18.94 13.88
C THR A 161 -32.69 18.46 15.32
N GLY A 162 -32.20 19.31 16.22
CA GLY A 162 -31.77 18.93 17.56
C GLY A 162 -30.35 18.35 17.61
N PRO A 163 -29.84 18.13 18.82
CA PRO A 163 -28.50 17.54 19.01
C PRO A 163 -28.40 16.15 18.40
N SER A 164 -27.27 15.88 17.73
CA SER A 164 -26.97 14.55 17.20
C SER A 164 -25.48 14.21 17.38
N GLU A 165 -25.20 12.93 17.51
CA GLU A 165 -23.82 12.42 17.65
C GLU A 165 -22.92 12.89 16.50
N GLN A 166 -23.42 12.81 15.27
CA GLN A 166 -22.67 13.24 14.08
C GLN A 166 -22.30 14.73 14.12
N VAL A 167 -23.25 15.59 14.56
CA VAL A 167 -22.98 17.05 14.72
C VAL A 167 -21.91 17.27 15.79
N ALA A 168 -22.01 16.60 16.93
CA ALA A 168 -21.04 16.73 18.01
C ALA A 168 -19.64 16.27 17.58
N GLN A 169 -19.53 15.12 16.90
CA GLN A 169 -18.26 14.61 16.36
C GLN A 169 -17.65 15.57 15.34
N THR A 170 -18.44 16.01 14.35
CA THR A 170 -17.95 16.95 13.32
C THR A 170 -17.49 18.27 13.93
N ARG A 171 -18.25 18.80 14.90
CA ARG A 171 -17.87 20.02 15.64
C ARG A 171 -16.57 19.84 16.40
N TYR A 172 -16.39 18.71 17.08
CA TYR A 172 -15.15 18.34 17.76
C TYR A 172 -13.97 18.33 16.79
N ASP A 173 -14.10 17.66 15.65
CA ASP A 173 -13.05 17.56 14.66
C ASP A 173 -12.63 18.93 14.10
N ILE A 174 -13.60 19.81 13.81
CA ILE A 174 -13.34 21.17 13.33
C ILE A 174 -12.60 21.98 14.40
N LEU A 175 -13.06 21.92 15.65
CA LEU A 175 -12.43 22.67 16.76
C LEU A 175 -10.99 22.19 17.00
N ARG A 176 -10.73 20.89 16.89
CA ARG A 176 -9.37 20.34 16.92
C ARG A 176 -8.48 20.89 15.79
N GLN A 177 -9.02 20.97 14.56
CA GLN A 177 -8.29 21.57 13.44
C GLN A 177 -7.98 23.07 13.66
N LEU A 178 -8.83 23.76 14.37
CA LEU A 178 -8.64 25.16 14.78
C LEU A 178 -7.72 25.33 16.02
N ASN A 179 -7.21 24.23 16.61
CA ASN A 179 -6.45 24.20 17.87
C ASN A 179 -7.25 24.80 19.06
N ARG A 180 -8.58 24.64 19.04
CA ARG A 180 -9.51 25.04 20.11
C ARG A 180 -9.87 23.84 20.98
N ASP A 181 -8.84 23.22 21.57
CA ASP A 181 -8.94 21.91 22.21
C ASP A 181 -9.87 21.86 23.41
N GLU A 182 -9.88 22.92 24.23
CA GLU A 182 -10.78 23.03 25.40
C GLU A 182 -12.24 23.10 24.98
N GLU A 183 -12.55 23.79 23.88
CA GLU A 183 -13.91 23.87 23.35
C GLU A 183 -14.29 22.55 22.69
N ALA A 184 -13.37 21.91 22.00
CA ALA A 184 -13.59 20.62 21.37
C ALA A 184 -14.05 19.56 22.38
N ILE A 185 -13.26 19.37 23.45
CA ILE A 185 -13.63 18.38 24.48
C ILE A 185 -14.93 18.72 25.18
N GLN A 186 -15.21 20.04 25.41
CA GLN A 186 -16.44 20.45 26.06
C GLN A 186 -17.68 20.06 25.25
N VAL A 187 -17.62 20.12 23.89
CA VAL A 187 -18.71 19.67 23.02
C VAL A 187 -19.04 18.18 23.24
N LEU A 188 -18.02 17.35 23.37
CA LEU A 188 -18.21 15.91 23.63
C LEU A 188 -18.79 15.66 25.03
N VAL A 189 -18.31 16.39 26.03
CA VAL A 189 -18.82 16.31 27.41
C VAL A 189 -20.28 16.72 27.46
N ASP A 190 -20.65 17.88 26.90
CA ASP A 190 -22.02 18.41 26.91
C ASP A 190 -22.99 17.45 26.19
N PHE A 191 -22.54 16.82 25.08
CA PHE A 191 -23.34 15.81 24.39
C PHE A 191 -23.50 14.55 25.23
N ASN A 192 -22.41 14.04 25.80
CA ASN A 192 -22.45 12.80 26.59
C ASN A 192 -23.27 12.92 27.87
N ASP A 193 -23.31 14.10 28.48
CA ASP A 193 -24.15 14.39 29.66
C ASP A 193 -25.65 14.26 29.36
N GLN A 194 -26.05 14.45 28.10
CA GLN A 194 -27.45 14.33 27.64
C GLN A 194 -27.74 12.96 27.03
N PHE A 195 -26.79 12.42 26.27
CA PHE A 195 -26.97 11.23 25.42
C PHE A 195 -25.75 10.31 25.54
N THR A 196 -25.69 9.45 26.52
CA THR A 196 -24.57 8.52 26.69
C THR A 196 -24.31 7.72 25.41
N SER A 197 -23.14 7.92 24.78
CA SER A 197 -22.73 7.26 23.54
C SER A 197 -21.36 6.62 23.68
N PRO A 198 -21.21 5.31 23.37
CA PRO A 198 -19.90 4.63 23.35
C PRO A 198 -18.90 5.29 22.40
N SER A 199 -19.37 5.84 21.30
CA SER A 199 -18.53 6.52 20.31
C SER A 199 -17.97 7.83 20.86
N ILE A 200 -18.83 8.68 21.44
CA ILE A 200 -18.42 9.93 22.07
C ILE A 200 -17.48 9.67 23.26
N LEU A 201 -17.82 8.71 24.11
CA LEU A 201 -16.96 8.31 25.23
C LEU A 201 -15.59 7.82 24.76
N SER A 202 -15.52 7.09 23.64
CA SER A 202 -14.23 6.68 23.07
C SER A 202 -13.42 7.86 22.55
N MET A 203 -14.05 8.82 21.86
CA MET A 203 -13.39 10.07 21.43
C MET A 203 -12.87 10.89 22.62
N MET A 204 -13.65 10.98 23.71
CA MET A 204 -13.17 11.60 24.95
C MET A 204 -11.97 10.84 25.54
N GLY A 205 -12.01 9.51 25.49
CA GLY A 205 -10.90 8.65 25.91
C GLY A 205 -9.64 8.90 25.09
N ASP A 206 -9.75 8.99 23.77
CA ASP A 206 -8.65 9.29 22.86
C ASP A 206 -8.07 10.70 23.12
N TYR A 207 -8.94 11.69 23.35
CA TYR A 207 -8.51 13.04 23.72
C TYR A 207 -7.70 13.02 25.00
N TYR A 208 -8.24 12.45 26.09
CA TYR A 208 -7.52 12.42 27.38
C TYR A 208 -6.21 11.62 27.30
N LEU A 209 -6.15 10.58 26.46
CA LEU A 209 -4.92 9.83 26.23
C LEU A 209 -3.87 10.71 25.53
N SER A 210 -4.27 11.49 24.54
CA SER A 210 -3.37 12.43 23.85
C SER A 210 -2.83 13.54 24.78
N GLU A 211 -3.61 13.92 25.79
CA GLU A 211 -3.22 14.88 26.83
C GLU A 211 -2.50 14.23 28.03
N HIS A 212 -2.10 12.95 27.92
CA HIS A 212 -1.43 12.17 28.99
C HIS A 212 -2.25 12.10 30.30
N GLN A 213 -3.58 12.12 30.19
CA GLN A 213 -4.50 12.00 31.31
C GLN A 213 -5.06 10.58 31.40
N ASP A 214 -4.17 9.61 31.58
CA ASP A 214 -4.45 8.17 31.50
C ASP A 214 -5.67 7.72 32.33
N SER A 215 -5.83 8.28 33.53
CA SER A 215 -6.95 7.93 34.43
C SER A 215 -8.31 8.35 33.87
N LEU A 216 -8.40 9.54 33.26
CA LEU A 216 -9.64 10.02 32.63
C LEU A 216 -9.93 9.25 31.33
N SER A 217 -8.87 9.01 30.54
CA SER A 217 -8.96 8.18 29.34
C SER A 217 -9.53 6.80 29.67
N LEU A 218 -8.97 6.13 30.66
CA LEU A 218 -9.42 4.80 31.10
C LEU A 218 -10.88 4.82 31.58
N ALA A 219 -11.28 5.84 32.35
CA ALA A 219 -12.66 5.98 32.81
C ALA A 219 -13.66 6.13 31.67
N CYS A 220 -13.29 6.90 30.63
CA CYS A 220 -14.14 7.06 29.44
C CYS A 220 -14.32 5.73 28.66
N TYR A 221 -13.23 4.99 28.42
CA TYR A 221 -13.34 3.70 27.74
C TYR A 221 -14.11 2.66 28.59
N GLU A 222 -13.95 2.68 29.91
CA GLU A 222 -14.70 1.78 30.80
C GLU A 222 -16.20 2.09 30.80
N GLU A 223 -16.57 3.38 30.73
CA GLU A 223 -17.96 3.78 30.60
C GLU A 223 -18.53 3.38 29.23
N ALA A 224 -17.76 3.56 28.16
CA ALA A 224 -18.14 3.10 26.83
C ALA A 224 -18.41 1.59 26.83
N LEU A 225 -17.52 0.80 27.45
CA LEU A 225 -17.67 -0.67 27.54
C LEU A 225 -18.76 -1.13 28.51
N ARG A 226 -19.15 -0.30 29.50
CA ARG A 226 -20.36 -0.56 30.29
C ARG A 226 -21.64 -0.37 29.48
N THR A 227 -21.64 0.58 28.55
CA THR A 227 -22.77 0.84 27.67
C THR A 227 -22.85 -0.20 26.54
N GLN A 228 -21.70 -0.52 25.94
CA GLN A 228 -21.58 -1.55 24.88
C GLN A 228 -20.28 -2.33 25.08
N SER A 229 -20.39 -3.52 25.64
CA SER A 229 -19.25 -4.34 26.11
C SER A 229 -18.30 -4.81 25.00
N ASP A 230 -18.76 -4.83 23.76
CA ASP A 230 -18.06 -5.28 22.57
C ASP A 230 -17.64 -4.10 21.64
N TYR A 231 -17.73 -2.86 22.13
CA TYR A 231 -17.40 -1.68 21.35
C TYR A 231 -15.89 -1.60 21.06
N VAL A 232 -15.52 -1.98 19.84
CA VAL A 232 -14.12 -2.17 19.41
C VAL A 232 -13.23 -0.93 19.65
N PRO A 233 -13.64 0.31 19.31
CA PRO A 233 -12.79 1.47 19.57
C PRO A 233 -12.42 1.61 21.05
N ALA A 234 -13.36 1.39 21.96
CA ALA A 234 -13.09 1.47 23.40
C ALA A 234 -12.19 0.31 23.89
N ILE A 235 -12.35 -0.91 23.35
CA ILE A 235 -11.44 -2.02 23.68
C ILE A 235 -10.00 -1.67 23.25
N LEU A 236 -9.82 -1.20 22.03
CA LEU A 236 -8.50 -0.89 21.50
C LEU A 236 -7.89 0.33 22.21
N GLY A 237 -8.67 1.39 22.45
CA GLY A 237 -8.22 2.57 23.20
C GLY A 237 -7.81 2.22 24.62
N LYS A 238 -8.64 1.44 25.34
CA LYS A 238 -8.31 0.93 26.68
C LYS A 238 -7.04 0.09 26.69
N SER A 239 -6.86 -0.78 25.71
CA SER A 239 -5.63 -1.58 25.58
C SER A 239 -4.41 -0.69 25.38
N GLU A 240 -4.53 0.40 24.62
CA GLU A 240 -3.45 1.34 24.37
C GLU A 240 -3.03 2.09 25.65
N VAL A 241 -3.99 2.47 26.52
CA VAL A 241 -3.67 3.03 27.84
C VAL A 241 -2.79 2.06 28.63
N TYR A 242 -3.17 0.78 28.71
CA TYR A 242 -2.38 -0.22 29.42
C TYR A 242 -1.01 -0.45 28.80
N ARG A 243 -0.92 -0.43 27.46
CA ARG A 243 0.35 -0.59 26.75
C ARG A 243 1.32 0.56 27.08
N LEU A 244 0.84 1.80 27.08
CA LEU A 244 1.63 2.99 27.42
C LEU A 244 2.03 2.98 28.91
N ALA A 245 1.14 2.54 29.80
CA ALA A 245 1.43 2.34 31.21
C ALA A 245 2.35 1.14 31.48
N ARG A 246 2.68 0.32 30.46
CA ARG A 246 3.47 -0.92 30.55
C ARG A 246 2.80 -1.99 31.41
N ASP A 247 1.48 -1.92 31.59
CA ASP A 247 0.68 -2.99 32.22
C ASP A 247 0.29 -4.03 31.18
N TYR A 248 1.24 -4.86 30.78
CA TYR A 248 1.04 -5.88 29.74
C TYR A 248 0.02 -6.95 30.12
N PRO A 249 -0.11 -7.39 31.38
CA PRO A 249 -1.21 -8.29 31.76
C PRO A 249 -2.59 -7.70 31.45
N ALA A 250 -2.85 -6.47 31.83
CA ALA A 250 -4.11 -5.79 31.54
C ALA A 250 -4.30 -5.51 30.05
N TYR A 251 -3.20 -5.19 29.33
CA TYR A 251 -3.19 -5.04 27.88
C TYR A 251 -3.69 -6.27 27.16
N PHE A 252 -3.11 -7.45 27.41
CA PHE A 252 -3.52 -8.70 26.77
C PHE A 252 -4.94 -9.11 27.16
N ALA A 253 -5.29 -9.02 28.45
CA ALA A 253 -6.64 -9.32 28.91
C ALA A 253 -7.71 -8.44 28.24
N THR A 254 -7.38 -7.18 27.94
CA THR A 254 -8.30 -6.28 27.21
C THR A 254 -8.42 -6.67 25.74
N LEU A 255 -7.32 -7.05 25.08
CA LEU A 255 -7.32 -7.48 23.68
C LEU A 255 -8.03 -8.82 23.44
N ASP A 256 -8.18 -9.65 24.47
CA ASP A 256 -9.00 -10.86 24.39
C ASP A 256 -10.41 -10.53 23.90
N GLY A 257 -11.02 -9.44 24.38
CA GLY A 257 -12.33 -8.98 23.94
C GLY A 257 -12.40 -8.60 22.45
N PHE A 258 -11.32 -8.03 21.91
CA PHE A 258 -11.22 -7.73 20.49
C PHE A 258 -11.11 -9.01 19.62
N ILE A 259 -10.27 -9.95 20.05
CA ILE A 259 -10.04 -11.20 19.31
C ILE A 259 -11.29 -12.09 19.36
N ASP A 260 -11.99 -12.12 20.49
CA ASP A 260 -13.19 -12.93 20.68
C ASP A 260 -14.45 -12.35 20.03
N ASN A 261 -14.45 -11.07 19.67
CA ASN A 261 -15.60 -10.42 19.06
C ASN A 261 -15.87 -11.00 17.66
N ASP A 262 -17.02 -11.68 17.48
CA ASP A 262 -17.39 -12.35 16.23
C ASP A 262 -17.82 -11.36 15.13
N ASP A 263 -18.17 -10.12 15.48
CA ASP A 263 -18.51 -9.07 14.51
C ASP A 263 -17.26 -8.44 13.86
N VAL A 264 -16.07 -8.65 14.43
CA VAL A 264 -14.81 -8.19 13.85
C VAL A 264 -14.31 -9.23 12.84
N PRO A 265 -14.12 -8.85 11.56
CA PRO A 265 -13.55 -9.74 10.56
C PRO A 265 -12.16 -10.23 10.95
N VAL A 266 -11.87 -11.50 10.65
CA VAL A 266 -10.55 -12.11 10.95
C VAL A 266 -9.40 -11.35 10.29
N GLN A 267 -9.63 -10.75 9.13
CA GLN A 267 -8.66 -9.90 8.44
C GLN A 267 -8.24 -8.70 9.31
N ALA A 268 -9.20 -8.03 9.94
CA ALA A 268 -8.92 -6.90 10.83
C ALA A 268 -8.15 -7.35 12.08
N LYS A 269 -8.54 -8.48 12.69
CA LYS A 269 -7.82 -9.08 13.82
C LYS A 269 -6.38 -9.43 13.46
N GLY A 270 -6.19 -10.14 12.36
CA GLY A 270 -4.86 -10.55 11.89
C GLY A 270 -3.97 -9.36 11.51
N MET A 271 -4.53 -8.33 10.86
CA MET A 271 -3.81 -7.08 10.56
C MET A 271 -3.39 -6.36 11.85
N TYR A 272 -4.26 -6.25 12.83
CA TYR A 272 -3.96 -5.61 14.11
C TYR A 272 -2.84 -6.34 14.85
N VAL A 273 -2.98 -7.66 15.05
CA VAL A 273 -1.95 -8.50 15.67
C VAL A 273 -0.62 -8.44 14.91
N GLY A 274 -0.67 -8.56 13.60
CA GLY A 274 0.51 -8.48 12.75
C GLY A 274 1.20 -7.11 12.79
N ASN A 275 0.45 -6.01 12.89
CA ASN A 275 1.02 -4.67 13.05
C ASN A 275 1.73 -4.51 14.40
N ILE A 276 1.12 -4.99 15.48
CA ILE A 276 1.77 -4.99 16.80
C ILE A 276 3.11 -5.72 16.75
N ILE A 277 3.12 -6.95 16.21
CA ILE A 277 4.33 -7.77 16.12
C ILE A 277 5.43 -7.08 15.33
N ARG A 278 5.09 -6.38 14.24
CA ARG A 278 6.07 -5.66 13.42
C ARG A 278 6.56 -4.34 14.03
N SER A 279 5.74 -3.68 14.83
CA SER A 279 6.04 -2.34 15.38
C SER A 279 6.81 -2.38 16.69
N LEU A 280 6.75 -3.48 17.44
CA LEU A 280 7.38 -3.60 18.74
C LEU A 280 8.82 -4.12 18.67
N ASP A 281 9.66 -3.68 19.61
CA ASP A 281 11.01 -4.21 19.77
C ASP A 281 10.94 -5.73 20.06
N PRO A 282 11.70 -6.56 19.34
CA PRO A 282 11.77 -8.00 19.58
C PRO A 282 12.12 -8.37 21.03
N LYS A 283 12.89 -7.53 21.73
CA LYS A 283 13.19 -7.73 23.15
C LYS A 283 11.94 -7.61 24.02
N LEU A 284 11.06 -6.66 23.71
CA LEU A 284 9.81 -6.47 24.42
C LEU A 284 8.86 -7.65 24.19
N ILE A 285 8.76 -8.11 22.94
CA ILE A 285 7.96 -9.31 22.61
C ILE A 285 8.49 -10.53 23.38
N ASN A 286 9.81 -10.70 23.45
CA ASN A 286 10.41 -11.81 24.21
C ASN A 286 10.20 -11.68 25.72
N LEU A 287 10.19 -10.46 26.26
CA LEU A 287 9.93 -10.22 27.70
C LEU A 287 8.50 -10.60 28.10
N HIS A 288 7.53 -10.35 27.22
CA HIS A 288 6.11 -10.62 27.45
C HIS A 288 5.57 -11.77 26.57
N ARG A 289 6.44 -12.76 26.29
CA ARG A 289 6.19 -13.85 25.35
C ARG A 289 4.89 -14.59 25.61
N GLU A 290 4.59 -14.91 26.87
CA GLU A 290 3.37 -15.66 27.23
C GLU A 290 2.09 -14.93 26.80
N GLY A 291 2.05 -13.60 26.96
CA GLY A 291 0.90 -12.79 26.55
C GLY A 291 0.76 -12.75 25.02
N PHE A 292 1.88 -12.57 24.29
CA PHE A 292 1.84 -12.59 22.83
C PHE A 292 1.50 -13.98 22.28
N ASP A 293 2.03 -15.04 22.86
CA ASP A 293 1.67 -16.43 22.52
C ASP A 293 0.17 -16.66 22.74
N GLY A 294 -0.35 -16.26 23.91
CA GLY A 294 -1.77 -16.37 24.22
C GLY A 294 -2.67 -15.63 23.24
N MET A 295 -2.29 -14.42 22.86
CA MET A 295 -3.02 -13.61 21.87
C MET A 295 -3.06 -14.30 20.50
N VAL A 296 -1.91 -14.81 20.01
CA VAL A 296 -1.82 -15.51 18.72
C VAL A 296 -2.54 -16.86 18.76
N ASP A 297 -2.37 -17.63 19.83
CA ASP A 297 -3.04 -18.91 19.99
C ASP A 297 -4.56 -18.75 20.09
N ARG A 298 -5.06 -17.67 20.72
CA ARG A 298 -6.49 -17.32 20.76
C ARG A 298 -7.01 -16.99 19.36
N LEU A 299 -6.28 -16.19 18.58
CA LEU A 299 -6.65 -15.86 17.19
C LEU A 299 -6.79 -17.14 16.35
N VAL A 300 -5.80 -18.04 16.41
CA VAL A 300 -5.85 -19.32 15.69
C VAL A 300 -6.93 -20.23 16.25
N GLY A 301 -7.14 -20.25 17.58
CA GLY A 301 -8.19 -21.04 18.21
C GLY A 301 -9.59 -20.65 17.73
N LYS A 302 -9.85 -19.37 17.55
CA LYS A 302 -11.11 -18.85 16.98
C LYS A 302 -11.23 -19.12 15.47
N HIS A 303 -10.12 -19.07 14.73
CA HIS A 303 -10.10 -19.16 13.27
C HIS A 303 -9.08 -20.19 12.77
N PRO A 304 -9.23 -21.49 13.14
CA PRO A 304 -8.19 -22.51 12.94
C PRO A 304 -7.96 -22.93 11.49
N SER A 305 -8.88 -22.56 10.60
CA SER A 305 -8.82 -22.87 9.16
C SER A 305 -8.87 -21.61 8.30
N ASP A 306 -8.55 -20.45 8.87
CA ASP A 306 -8.49 -19.19 8.14
C ASP A 306 -7.05 -18.87 7.76
N SER A 307 -6.85 -18.43 6.50
CA SER A 307 -5.52 -18.16 5.94
C SER A 307 -4.81 -17.00 6.61
N VAL A 308 -5.55 -15.99 7.07
CA VAL A 308 -4.97 -14.80 7.74
C VAL A 308 -4.52 -15.14 9.14
N SER A 309 -5.33 -15.90 9.90
CA SER A 309 -4.96 -16.33 11.25
C SER A 309 -3.71 -17.22 11.23
N LEU A 310 -3.65 -18.17 10.30
CA LEU A 310 -2.50 -19.07 10.16
C LEU A 310 -1.24 -18.31 9.70
N ALA A 311 -1.36 -17.39 8.72
CA ALA A 311 -0.24 -16.58 8.28
C ALA A 311 0.27 -15.62 9.36
N THR A 312 -0.66 -15.06 10.18
CA THR A 312 -0.29 -14.20 11.32
C THR A 312 0.50 -15.00 12.36
N ALA A 313 0.03 -16.20 12.69
CA ALA A 313 0.74 -17.09 13.63
C ALA A 313 2.11 -17.52 13.07
N GLY A 314 2.16 -17.95 11.81
CA GLY A 314 3.41 -18.33 11.16
C GLY A 314 4.44 -17.20 11.18
N GLY A 315 4.01 -15.98 10.81
CA GLY A 315 4.83 -14.77 10.85
C GLY A 315 5.33 -14.41 12.25
N TYR A 316 4.47 -14.55 13.27
CA TYR A 316 4.83 -14.32 14.66
C TYR A 316 5.90 -15.29 15.14
N TYR A 317 5.71 -16.60 14.90
CA TYR A 317 6.69 -17.60 15.33
C TYR A 317 8.03 -17.46 14.59
N TYR A 318 7.99 -17.09 13.31
CA TYR A 318 9.20 -16.74 12.56
C TYR A 318 9.92 -15.53 13.18
N ALA A 319 9.21 -14.41 13.39
CA ALA A 319 9.78 -13.18 13.94
C ALA A 319 10.37 -13.35 15.35
N THR A 320 9.87 -14.32 16.12
CA THR A 320 10.36 -14.63 17.47
C THR A 320 11.41 -15.75 17.52
N GLY A 321 11.95 -16.16 16.35
CA GLY A 321 13.01 -17.16 16.24
C GLY A 321 12.55 -18.61 16.46
N ARG A 322 11.24 -18.86 16.45
CA ARG A 322 10.64 -20.21 16.58
C ARG A 322 10.25 -20.73 15.20
N LEU A 323 11.27 -20.90 14.36
CA LEU A 323 11.14 -21.17 12.95
C LEU A 323 10.31 -22.42 12.65
N ASP A 324 10.55 -23.53 13.36
CA ASP A 324 9.80 -24.79 13.15
C ASP A 324 8.30 -24.60 13.35
N LYS A 325 7.92 -23.89 14.42
CA LYS A 325 6.49 -23.60 14.68
C LYS A 325 5.91 -22.65 13.61
N GLY A 326 6.72 -21.73 13.10
CA GLY A 326 6.35 -20.90 11.95
C GLY A 326 6.07 -21.74 10.70
N VAL A 327 6.94 -22.70 10.41
CA VAL A 327 6.79 -23.64 9.29
C VAL A 327 5.46 -24.41 9.40
N GLU A 328 5.14 -24.98 10.58
CA GLU A 328 3.89 -25.73 10.80
C GLU A 328 2.64 -24.93 10.39
N TYR A 329 2.60 -23.65 10.72
CA TYR A 329 1.46 -22.78 10.37
C TYR A 329 1.39 -22.46 8.88
N PHE A 330 2.54 -22.19 8.24
CA PHE A 330 2.55 -21.93 6.80
C PHE A 330 2.28 -23.18 5.98
N GLU A 331 2.75 -24.35 6.40
CA GLU A 331 2.39 -25.63 5.78
C GLU A 331 0.89 -25.90 5.91
N LYS A 332 0.32 -25.74 7.12
CA LYS A 332 -1.12 -25.87 7.32
C LYS A 332 -1.93 -24.92 6.44
N ALA A 333 -1.48 -23.67 6.28
CA ALA A 333 -2.14 -22.71 5.40
C ALA A 333 -2.08 -23.15 3.93
N ALA A 334 -0.92 -23.59 3.44
CA ALA A 334 -0.76 -24.06 2.08
C ALA A 334 -1.59 -25.34 1.79
N ASP A 335 -1.69 -26.24 2.76
CA ASP A 335 -2.45 -27.48 2.64
C ASP A 335 -3.98 -27.25 2.66
N LEU A 336 -4.46 -26.27 3.43
CA LEU A 336 -5.88 -25.89 3.46
C LEU A 336 -6.29 -25.06 2.25
N PHE A 337 -5.37 -24.30 1.66
CA PHE A 337 -5.62 -23.42 0.51
C PHE A 337 -4.71 -23.75 -0.68
N PRO A 338 -4.77 -24.98 -1.21
CA PRO A 338 -3.84 -25.45 -2.25
C PRO A 338 -3.96 -24.68 -3.56
N GLU A 339 -5.08 -23.97 -3.81
CA GLU A 339 -5.27 -23.11 -4.98
C GLU A 339 -4.77 -21.67 -4.77
N SER A 340 -4.25 -21.36 -3.56
CA SER A 340 -3.70 -20.04 -3.26
C SER A 340 -2.22 -20.00 -3.59
N LEU A 341 -1.88 -19.24 -4.65
CA LEU A 341 -0.49 -18.97 -5.01
C LEU A 341 0.29 -18.34 -3.84
N ASN A 342 -0.32 -17.38 -3.15
CA ASN A 342 0.31 -16.69 -2.03
C ASN A 342 0.66 -17.62 -0.87
N GLN A 343 -0.25 -18.52 -0.47
CA GLN A 343 0.02 -19.47 0.62
C GLN A 343 1.12 -20.47 0.22
N THR A 344 1.09 -20.94 -1.01
CA THR A 344 2.12 -21.84 -1.56
C THR A 344 3.49 -21.18 -1.56
N VAL A 345 3.61 -19.93 -2.06
CA VAL A 345 4.87 -19.18 -2.08
C VAL A 345 5.37 -18.92 -0.67
N SER A 346 4.50 -18.49 0.26
CA SER A 346 4.88 -18.23 1.65
C SER A 346 5.40 -19.51 2.35
N CYS A 347 4.76 -20.65 2.10
CA CYS A 347 5.21 -21.94 2.61
C CYS A 347 6.60 -22.32 2.05
N ILE A 348 6.82 -22.17 0.75
CA ILE A 348 8.13 -22.46 0.15
C ILE A 348 9.21 -21.54 0.73
N GLN A 349 8.93 -20.26 0.88
CA GLN A 349 9.90 -19.30 1.41
C GLN A 349 10.29 -19.60 2.86
N ILE A 350 9.34 -19.94 3.71
CA ILE A 350 9.65 -20.29 5.11
C ILE A 350 10.44 -21.61 5.21
N LEU A 351 10.12 -22.59 4.36
CA LEU A 351 10.86 -23.83 4.26
C LEU A 351 12.31 -23.62 3.80
N MET A 352 12.53 -22.67 2.88
CA MET A 352 13.88 -22.26 2.46
C MET A 352 14.66 -21.63 3.62
N MET A 353 14.00 -20.75 4.41
CA MET A 353 14.62 -20.16 5.61
C MET A 353 14.94 -21.19 6.69
N ALA A 354 14.15 -22.26 6.76
CA ALA A 354 14.36 -23.40 7.63
C ALA A 354 15.35 -24.44 7.06
N GLU A 355 15.91 -24.18 5.89
CA GLU A 355 16.83 -25.07 5.17
C GLU A 355 16.25 -26.49 4.92
N ARG A 356 14.91 -26.61 4.89
CA ARG A 356 14.20 -27.88 4.64
C ARG A 356 14.14 -28.19 3.14
N TRP A 357 15.31 -28.30 2.51
CA TRP A 357 15.47 -28.31 1.05
C TRP A 357 14.73 -29.44 0.33
N THR A 358 14.57 -30.61 0.95
CA THR A 358 13.80 -31.71 0.37
C THR A 358 12.32 -31.30 0.23
N GLU A 359 11.74 -30.69 1.25
CA GLU A 359 10.36 -30.24 1.23
C GLU A 359 10.15 -29.05 0.30
N VAL A 360 11.13 -28.14 0.23
CA VAL A 360 11.13 -27.07 -0.81
C VAL A 360 11.04 -27.68 -2.19
N LYS A 361 11.89 -28.69 -2.48
CA LYS A 361 11.87 -29.40 -3.78
C LYS A 361 10.50 -29.98 -4.10
N ASP A 362 9.90 -30.74 -3.16
CA ASP A 362 8.61 -31.40 -3.37
C ASP A 362 7.48 -30.39 -3.55
N ARG A 363 7.45 -29.34 -2.72
CA ARG A 363 6.46 -28.25 -2.82
C ARG A 363 6.59 -27.48 -4.12
N CYS A 364 7.82 -27.19 -4.59
CA CYS A 364 8.05 -26.50 -5.86
C CYS A 364 7.58 -27.32 -7.07
N ILE A 365 7.81 -28.63 -7.07
CA ILE A 365 7.33 -29.52 -8.14
C ILE A 365 5.80 -29.51 -8.20
N ALA A 366 5.14 -29.72 -7.05
CA ALA A 366 3.68 -29.71 -6.96
C ALA A 366 3.09 -28.33 -7.35
N ALA A 367 3.74 -27.24 -6.92
CA ALA A 367 3.33 -25.88 -7.26
C ALA A 367 3.48 -25.59 -8.75
N PHE A 368 4.60 -25.99 -9.36
CA PHE A 368 4.81 -25.82 -10.79
C PHE A 368 3.77 -26.62 -11.62
N ASP A 369 3.48 -27.85 -11.23
CA ASP A 369 2.47 -28.68 -11.90
C ASP A 369 1.07 -28.04 -11.84
N ARG A 370 0.73 -27.39 -10.73
CA ARG A 370 -0.57 -26.75 -10.53
C ARG A 370 -0.68 -25.39 -11.20
N PHE A 371 0.26 -24.50 -10.94
CA PHE A 371 0.17 -23.08 -11.33
C PHE A 371 0.85 -22.78 -12.67
N GLN A 372 1.75 -23.63 -13.15
CA GLN A 372 2.57 -23.44 -14.36
C GLN A 372 3.42 -22.15 -14.33
N GLU A 373 3.70 -21.60 -13.13
CA GLU A 373 4.50 -20.41 -12.94
C GLU A 373 6.00 -20.75 -12.92
N LEU A 374 6.77 -20.15 -13.82
CA LEU A 374 8.20 -20.43 -13.98
C LEU A 374 9.04 -20.04 -12.76
N GLY A 375 8.55 -19.11 -11.93
CA GLY A 375 9.21 -18.71 -10.68
C GLY A 375 9.46 -19.88 -9.72
N PHE A 376 8.61 -20.91 -9.72
CA PHE A 376 8.84 -22.11 -8.92
C PHE A 376 10.07 -22.92 -9.34
N MET A 377 10.49 -22.80 -10.60
CA MET A 377 11.73 -23.43 -11.08
C MET A 377 12.98 -22.78 -10.50
N GLU A 378 12.92 -21.51 -10.15
CA GLU A 378 14.04 -20.81 -9.49
C GLU A 378 14.20 -21.28 -8.03
N TYR A 379 13.11 -21.40 -7.28
CA TYR A 379 13.12 -22.00 -5.95
C TYR A 379 13.57 -23.47 -6.00
N LEU A 380 13.10 -24.21 -7.00
CA LEU A 380 13.50 -25.59 -7.23
C LEU A 380 15.01 -25.72 -7.55
N ASN A 381 15.58 -24.77 -8.30
CA ASN A 381 17.02 -24.75 -8.56
C ASN A 381 17.81 -24.49 -7.28
N SER A 382 17.35 -23.59 -6.41
CA SER A 382 17.97 -23.37 -5.11
C SER A 382 17.94 -24.65 -4.26
N ALA A 383 16.79 -25.33 -4.17
CA ALA A 383 16.68 -26.57 -3.44
C ALA A 383 17.60 -27.66 -4.00
N ASN A 384 17.62 -27.85 -5.31
CA ASN A 384 18.50 -28.84 -5.95
C ASN A 384 19.99 -28.53 -5.76
N TYR A 385 20.37 -27.24 -5.73
CA TYR A 385 21.73 -26.82 -5.43
C TYR A 385 22.17 -27.26 -4.03
N TYR A 386 21.37 -26.95 -3.00
CA TYR A 386 21.70 -27.34 -1.62
C TYR A 386 21.63 -28.86 -1.40
N LEU A 387 20.76 -29.55 -2.15
CA LEU A 387 20.71 -31.03 -2.18
C LEU A 387 21.83 -31.65 -3.03
N LYS A 388 22.70 -30.86 -3.64
CA LYS A 388 23.77 -31.26 -4.53
C LYS A 388 23.32 -32.03 -5.77
N ASP A 389 22.05 -31.88 -6.17
CA ASP A 389 21.50 -32.42 -7.44
C ASP A 389 21.76 -31.43 -8.59
N TYR A 390 23.06 -31.25 -8.90
CA TYR A 390 23.51 -30.25 -9.88
C TYR A 390 23.00 -30.56 -11.30
N ASP A 391 22.84 -31.85 -11.63
CA ASP A 391 22.25 -32.25 -12.90
C ASP A 391 20.79 -31.80 -13.04
N ALA A 392 20.01 -31.81 -11.96
CA ALA A 392 18.65 -31.27 -11.97
C ALA A 392 18.63 -29.77 -12.25
N VAL A 393 19.51 -28.99 -11.62
CA VAL A 393 19.65 -27.54 -11.91
C VAL A 393 19.94 -27.31 -13.39
N ILE A 394 20.88 -28.06 -13.96
CA ILE A 394 21.23 -27.96 -15.38
C ILE A 394 20.01 -28.27 -16.29
N ARG A 395 19.25 -29.33 -15.96
CA ARG A 395 18.02 -29.68 -16.72
C ARG A 395 16.98 -28.56 -16.63
N ASN A 396 16.75 -28.05 -15.44
CA ASN A 396 15.77 -26.98 -15.19
C ASN A 396 16.16 -25.69 -15.93
N CYS A 397 17.42 -25.26 -15.84
CA CYS A 397 17.91 -24.09 -16.57
C CYS A 397 17.75 -24.26 -18.09
N ARG A 398 18.04 -25.45 -18.64
CA ARG A 398 17.80 -25.73 -20.08
C ARG A 398 16.32 -25.65 -20.45
N TYR A 399 15.43 -26.15 -19.58
CA TYR A 399 13.99 -26.04 -19.76
C TYR A 399 13.56 -24.56 -19.79
N LEU A 400 14.01 -23.74 -18.82
CA LEU A 400 13.72 -22.31 -18.73
C LEU A 400 14.18 -21.55 -19.98
N ILE A 401 15.41 -21.82 -20.47
CA ILE A 401 15.96 -21.23 -21.69
C ILE A 401 15.09 -21.58 -22.92
N ALA A 402 14.60 -22.82 -23.00
CA ALA A 402 13.76 -23.26 -24.11
C ALA A 402 12.35 -22.64 -24.05
N ARG A 403 11.83 -22.40 -22.83
CA ARG A 403 10.49 -21.87 -22.60
C ARG A 403 10.43 -20.36 -22.83
N GLU A 404 11.45 -19.63 -22.39
CA GLU A 404 11.53 -18.18 -22.44
C GLU A 404 12.80 -17.68 -23.17
N PRO A 405 13.01 -18.04 -24.45
CA PRO A 405 14.26 -17.74 -25.17
C PRO A 405 14.47 -16.23 -25.43
N LYS A 406 13.41 -15.43 -25.29
CA LYS A 406 13.44 -13.97 -25.47
C LYS A 406 13.73 -13.21 -24.16
N ASN A 407 13.60 -13.86 -23.02
CA ASN A 407 13.92 -13.27 -21.73
C ASN A 407 15.44 -13.29 -21.52
N VAL A 408 16.08 -12.21 -21.97
CA VAL A 408 17.55 -12.09 -22.01
C VAL A 408 18.18 -12.29 -20.63
N GLU A 409 17.56 -11.71 -19.58
CA GLU A 409 18.08 -11.81 -18.20
C GLU A 409 17.99 -13.25 -17.68
N LEU A 410 16.86 -13.90 -17.87
CA LEU A 410 16.68 -15.29 -17.47
C LEU A 410 17.65 -16.22 -18.21
N VAL A 411 17.77 -16.05 -19.54
CA VAL A 411 18.67 -16.88 -20.36
C VAL A 411 20.14 -16.71 -19.94
N LYS A 412 20.55 -15.46 -19.67
CA LYS A 412 21.90 -15.13 -19.19
C LYS A 412 22.18 -15.76 -17.81
N SER A 413 21.26 -15.61 -16.86
CA SER A 413 21.33 -16.20 -15.53
C SER A 413 21.37 -17.73 -15.58
N CYS A 414 20.51 -18.35 -16.39
CA CYS A 414 20.53 -19.81 -16.57
C CYS A 414 21.86 -20.32 -17.14
N TRP A 415 22.49 -19.64 -18.11
CA TRP A 415 23.80 -20.04 -18.61
C TRP A 415 24.89 -19.88 -17.55
N SER A 416 24.81 -18.87 -16.67
CA SER A 416 25.69 -18.73 -15.51
C SER A 416 25.57 -19.96 -14.59
N GLN A 417 24.34 -20.25 -14.14
CA GLN A 417 24.06 -21.38 -13.25
C GLN A 417 24.51 -22.73 -13.87
N ILE A 418 24.26 -22.97 -15.17
CA ILE A 418 24.76 -24.16 -15.87
C ILE A 418 26.29 -24.24 -15.79
N GLY A 419 26.98 -23.11 -15.92
CA GLY A 419 28.43 -23.03 -15.79
C GLY A 419 28.89 -23.41 -14.40
N ASP A 420 28.29 -22.83 -13.38
CA ASP A 420 28.60 -23.10 -11.97
C ASP A 420 28.37 -24.60 -11.63
N MET A 421 27.24 -25.16 -12.07
CA MET A 421 26.94 -26.58 -11.83
C MET A 421 27.93 -27.53 -12.52
N HIS A 422 28.31 -27.24 -13.77
CA HIS A 422 29.31 -28.04 -14.45
C HIS A 422 30.68 -27.94 -13.77
N HIS A 423 31.04 -26.78 -13.22
CA HIS A 423 32.26 -26.64 -12.42
C HIS A 423 32.20 -27.52 -11.16
N LEU A 424 31.11 -27.48 -10.40
CA LEU A 424 30.90 -28.30 -9.20
C LEU A 424 30.91 -29.81 -9.50
N LEU A 425 30.52 -30.20 -10.72
CA LEU A 425 30.61 -31.58 -11.23
C LEU A 425 32.05 -31.95 -11.72
N GLY A 426 33.01 -31.01 -11.70
CA GLY A 426 34.37 -31.22 -12.19
C GLY A 426 34.50 -31.15 -13.72
N ASP A 427 33.45 -30.76 -14.46
CA ASP A 427 33.48 -30.60 -15.91
C ASP A 427 33.81 -29.15 -16.32
N SER A 428 35.03 -28.70 -16.09
CA SER A 428 35.48 -27.35 -16.45
C SER A 428 35.23 -27.00 -17.93
N LYS A 429 35.30 -27.98 -18.83
CA LYS A 429 35.12 -27.73 -20.27
C LYS A 429 33.68 -27.31 -20.59
N SER A 430 32.70 -27.97 -19.99
CA SER A 430 31.28 -27.60 -20.14
C SER A 430 30.95 -26.33 -19.39
N ALA A 431 31.56 -26.10 -18.20
CA ALA A 431 31.45 -24.87 -17.44
C ALA A 431 31.84 -23.64 -18.29
N TYR A 432 33.03 -23.67 -18.86
CA TYR A 432 33.51 -22.55 -19.69
C TYR A 432 32.67 -22.30 -20.95
N LYS A 433 32.14 -23.38 -21.59
CA LYS A 433 31.20 -23.22 -22.70
C LYS A 433 29.90 -22.54 -22.29
N ALA A 434 29.42 -22.81 -21.09
CA ALA A 434 28.20 -22.17 -20.58
C ALA A 434 28.47 -20.70 -20.26
N TYR A 435 29.58 -20.38 -19.62
CA TYR A 435 30.02 -19.02 -19.37
C TYR A 435 30.22 -18.21 -20.65
N ASP A 436 30.84 -18.79 -21.67
CA ASP A 436 30.99 -18.15 -22.98
C ASP A 436 29.61 -17.79 -23.60
N LYS A 437 28.58 -18.62 -23.37
CA LYS A 437 27.21 -18.30 -23.84
C LYS A 437 26.59 -17.16 -23.03
N ALA A 438 26.77 -17.12 -21.73
CA ALA A 438 26.31 -16.00 -20.91
C ALA A 438 27.01 -14.69 -21.33
N LEU A 439 28.34 -14.73 -21.51
CA LEU A 439 29.14 -13.56 -21.92
C LEU A 439 28.91 -13.13 -23.37
N LYS A 440 28.40 -14.02 -24.23
CA LYS A 440 27.94 -13.65 -25.57
C LYS A 440 26.68 -12.78 -25.53
N ILE A 441 25.83 -12.99 -24.51
CA ILE A 441 24.62 -12.18 -24.27
C ILE A 441 25.01 -10.85 -23.62
N ASP A 442 25.81 -10.92 -22.56
CA ASP A 442 26.29 -9.76 -21.82
C ASP A 442 27.79 -9.87 -21.55
N PRO A 443 28.65 -9.20 -22.36
CA PRO A 443 30.12 -9.24 -22.21
C PRO A 443 30.66 -8.64 -20.91
N PHE A 444 29.80 -7.99 -20.12
CA PHE A 444 30.14 -7.34 -18.85
C PHE A 444 29.44 -7.99 -17.64
N TYR A 445 28.83 -9.17 -17.82
CA TYR A 445 28.14 -9.85 -16.75
C TYR A 445 29.10 -10.26 -15.64
N ALA A 446 29.19 -9.43 -14.61
CA ALA A 446 30.20 -9.51 -13.56
C ALA A 446 30.26 -10.86 -12.83
N PRO A 447 29.14 -11.51 -12.43
CA PRO A 447 29.19 -12.82 -11.78
C PRO A 447 29.95 -13.87 -12.59
N VAL A 448 29.63 -13.95 -13.90
CA VAL A 448 30.30 -14.92 -14.80
C VAL A 448 31.77 -14.55 -15.04
N LEU A 449 32.06 -13.26 -15.24
CA LEU A 449 33.43 -12.81 -15.41
C LEU A 449 34.31 -13.16 -14.20
N ASN A 450 33.78 -12.98 -12.99
CA ASN A 450 34.46 -13.33 -11.75
C ASN A 450 34.68 -14.84 -11.62
N ASN A 451 33.59 -15.63 -11.69
CA ASN A 451 33.68 -17.09 -11.50
C ASN A 451 34.58 -17.74 -12.55
N TYR A 452 34.45 -17.34 -13.81
CA TYR A 452 35.30 -17.82 -14.88
C TYR A 452 36.75 -17.47 -14.63
N ALA A 453 37.05 -16.23 -14.24
CA ALA A 453 38.44 -15.80 -13.93
C ALA A 453 39.01 -16.57 -12.72
N TYR A 454 38.20 -16.72 -11.67
CA TYR A 454 38.59 -17.48 -10.48
C TYR A 454 38.95 -18.93 -10.81
N TYR A 455 38.06 -19.65 -11.53
CA TYR A 455 38.28 -21.06 -11.87
C TYR A 455 39.46 -21.26 -12.84
N LEU A 456 39.68 -20.32 -13.77
CA LEU A 456 40.91 -20.35 -14.57
C LEU A 456 42.16 -20.17 -13.70
N SER A 457 42.10 -19.36 -12.66
CA SER A 457 43.21 -19.13 -11.76
C SER A 457 43.52 -20.34 -10.88
N GLU A 458 42.49 -21.03 -10.38
CA GLU A 458 42.65 -22.28 -9.62
C GLU A 458 43.30 -23.39 -10.45
N GLU A 459 42.98 -23.46 -11.74
CA GLU A 459 43.66 -24.40 -12.66
C GLU A 459 45.06 -23.95 -13.09
N GLY A 460 45.50 -22.75 -12.71
CA GLY A 460 46.76 -22.16 -13.18
C GLY A 460 46.79 -21.88 -14.69
N LYS A 461 45.65 -21.81 -15.34
CA LYS A 461 45.50 -21.68 -16.78
C LYS A 461 45.11 -20.29 -17.22
N GLN A 462 45.68 -19.85 -18.33
CA GLN A 462 45.28 -18.58 -18.97
C GLN A 462 45.19 -17.37 -18.00
N LEU A 463 46.09 -17.28 -17.03
CA LEU A 463 46.07 -16.23 -15.98
C LEU A 463 45.96 -14.80 -16.53
N LYS A 464 46.55 -14.52 -17.71
CA LYS A 464 46.41 -13.20 -18.36
C LYS A 464 44.99 -12.94 -18.81
N LYS A 465 44.27 -13.95 -19.32
CA LYS A 465 42.84 -13.84 -19.67
C LYS A 465 42.01 -13.66 -18.41
N ALA A 466 42.28 -14.47 -17.38
CA ALA A 466 41.62 -14.38 -16.08
C ALA A 466 41.77 -12.97 -15.46
N LEU A 467 42.97 -12.41 -15.47
CA LEU A 467 43.23 -11.06 -14.97
C LEU A 467 42.42 -9.99 -15.74
N ALA A 468 42.35 -10.11 -17.08
CA ALA A 468 41.59 -9.16 -17.89
C ALA A 468 40.08 -9.24 -17.65
N MET A 469 39.58 -10.44 -17.34
CA MET A 469 38.16 -10.64 -16.98
C MET A 469 37.84 -10.08 -15.60
N SER A 470 38.66 -10.45 -14.60
CA SER A 470 38.48 -9.98 -13.21
C SER A 470 38.71 -8.46 -13.09
N LYS A 471 39.55 -7.85 -13.94
CA LYS A 471 39.70 -6.39 -13.97
C LYS A 471 38.39 -5.69 -14.28
N LYS A 472 37.58 -6.24 -15.21
CA LYS A 472 36.26 -5.68 -15.56
C LYS A 472 35.30 -5.71 -14.39
N THR A 473 35.37 -6.75 -13.53
CA THR A 473 34.49 -6.84 -12.35
C THR A 473 34.86 -5.80 -11.29
N VAL A 474 36.14 -5.61 -11.04
CA VAL A 474 36.65 -4.57 -10.12
C VAL A 474 36.37 -3.18 -10.65
N ASP A 475 36.44 -2.95 -11.97
CA ASP A 475 36.09 -1.64 -12.57
C ASP A 475 34.58 -1.33 -12.48
N ALA A 476 33.72 -2.35 -12.53
CA ALA A 476 32.28 -2.22 -12.40
C ALA A 476 31.82 -2.04 -10.94
N GLU A 477 32.42 -2.80 -10.02
CA GLU A 477 32.08 -2.81 -8.60
C GLU A 477 33.37 -2.75 -7.76
N PRO A 478 33.96 -1.56 -7.60
CA PRO A 478 35.28 -1.40 -6.99
C PRO A 478 35.35 -1.75 -5.50
N ASP A 479 34.20 -1.80 -4.83
CA ASP A 479 34.07 -2.08 -3.39
C ASP A 479 33.59 -3.52 -3.11
N ASN A 480 33.41 -4.35 -4.13
CA ASN A 480 33.02 -5.74 -3.95
C ASN A 480 34.20 -6.61 -3.51
N ALA A 481 34.19 -7.07 -2.25
CA ALA A 481 35.27 -7.83 -1.64
C ALA A 481 35.63 -9.10 -2.42
N THR A 482 34.65 -9.82 -2.97
CA THR A 482 34.86 -11.05 -3.75
C THR A 482 35.55 -10.76 -5.08
N TYR A 483 35.21 -9.67 -5.74
CA TYR A 483 35.86 -9.29 -7.01
C TYR A 483 37.26 -8.76 -6.78
N LEU A 484 37.45 -8.01 -5.70
CA LEU A 484 38.78 -7.56 -5.28
C LEU A 484 39.70 -8.74 -4.93
N ASP A 485 39.18 -9.75 -4.22
CA ASP A 485 39.89 -10.97 -3.89
C ASP A 485 40.34 -11.72 -5.15
N THR A 486 39.41 -12.03 -6.04
CA THR A 486 39.73 -12.76 -7.30
C THR A 486 40.78 -12.02 -8.12
N TYR A 487 40.66 -10.69 -8.23
CA TYR A 487 41.65 -9.91 -8.98
C TYR A 487 43.02 -9.92 -8.31
N ALA A 488 43.07 -9.74 -7.01
CA ALA A 488 44.30 -9.73 -6.24
C ALA A 488 44.97 -11.13 -6.20
N TRP A 489 44.16 -12.19 -6.06
CA TRP A 489 44.62 -13.57 -6.12
C TRP A 489 45.28 -13.89 -7.47
N ILE A 490 44.67 -13.50 -8.57
CA ILE A 490 45.28 -13.69 -9.91
C ILE A 490 46.56 -12.88 -10.06
N LEU A 491 46.68 -11.68 -9.49
CA LEU A 491 47.91 -10.90 -9.46
C LEU A 491 48.99 -11.65 -8.68
N HIS A 492 48.67 -12.26 -7.53
CA HIS A 492 49.56 -13.09 -6.74
C HIS A 492 50.09 -14.28 -7.56
N LEU A 493 49.20 -15.03 -8.21
CA LEU A 493 49.57 -16.16 -9.06
C LEU A 493 50.45 -15.78 -10.25
N LEU A 494 50.42 -14.51 -10.66
CA LEU A 494 51.32 -13.93 -11.66
C LEU A 494 52.64 -13.39 -11.07
N GLY A 495 52.88 -13.54 -9.75
CA GLY A 495 54.08 -13.04 -9.05
C GLY A 495 54.04 -11.51 -8.82
N ARG A 496 52.87 -10.89 -8.84
CA ARG A 496 52.69 -9.45 -8.70
C ARG A 496 52.14 -9.08 -7.33
N ASP A 497 52.78 -9.55 -6.27
CA ASP A 497 52.33 -9.43 -4.88
C ASP A 497 52.19 -7.98 -4.40
N GLN A 498 53.12 -7.10 -4.83
CA GLN A 498 53.05 -5.68 -4.51
C GLN A 498 51.80 -5.01 -5.09
N ASP A 499 51.36 -5.45 -6.28
CA ASP A 499 50.16 -4.95 -6.93
C ASP A 499 48.89 -5.57 -6.31
N ALA A 500 48.96 -6.81 -5.80
CA ALA A 500 47.83 -7.52 -5.18
C ALA A 500 47.46 -6.94 -3.81
N LYS A 501 48.44 -6.58 -2.99
CA LYS A 501 48.25 -6.13 -1.60
C LYS A 501 47.27 -5.00 -1.42
N PRO A 502 47.26 -3.91 -2.23
CA PRO A 502 46.29 -2.84 -2.09
C PRO A 502 44.83 -3.31 -2.26
N TYR A 503 44.58 -4.24 -3.18
CA TYR A 503 43.22 -4.78 -3.42
C TYR A 503 42.75 -5.64 -2.26
N PHE A 504 43.60 -6.51 -1.68
CA PHE A 504 43.23 -7.24 -0.47
C PHE A 504 42.99 -6.29 0.71
N LYS A 505 43.84 -5.27 0.87
CA LYS A 505 43.62 -4.27 1.91
C LYS A 505 42.28 -3.56 1.74
N HIS A 506 41.87 -3.29 0.49
CA HIS A 506 40.58 -2.71 0.17
C HIS A 506 39.43 -3.70 0.45
N ALA A 507 39.55 -4.96 0.04
CA ALA A 507 38.58 -6.02 0.34
C ALA A 507 38.30 -6.15 1.84
N MET A 508 39.34 -6.03 2.70
CA MET A 508 39.16 -6.05 4.16
C MET A 508 38.26 -4.93 4.71
N LEU A 509 38.12 -3.80 4.02
CA LEU A 509 37.26 -2.71 4.42
C LEU A 509 35.80 -2.97 4.08
N TYR A 510 35.55 -3.81 3.08
CA TYR A 510 34.21 -4.04 2.50
C TYR A 510 33.70 -5.48 2.70
N GLY A 511 34.03 -6.10 3.84
CA GLY A 511 33.49 -7.40 4.24
C GLY A 511 34.45 -8.59 4.04
N GLY A 512 35.63 -8.37 3.46
CA GLY A 512 36.63 -9.45 3.25
C GLY A 512 37.09 -10.14 4.54
N LYS A 513 37.03 -9.45 5.69
CA LYS A 513 37.29 -10.02 7.02
C LYS A 513 36.24 -11.02 7.53
N ASP A 514 35.12 -11.17 6.82
CA ASP A 514 34.10 -12.16 7.14
C ASP A 514 34.25 -13.46 6.33
N SER A 515 35.19 -13.50 5.35
CA SER A 515 35.49 -14.65 4.51
C SER A 515 36.85 -15.29 4.88
N ALA A 516 36.82 -16.58 5.22
CA ALA A 516 38.02 -17.37 5.46
C ALA A 516 38.94 -17.38 4.23
N VAL A 517 38.36 -17.52 3.04
CA VAL A 517 39.10 -17.58 1.76
C VAL A 517 39.86 -16.28 1.49
N ILE A 518 39.18 -15.12 1.62
CA ILE A 518 39.82 -13.82 1.35
C ILE A 518 40.94 -13.53 2.34
N MET A 519 40.76 -13.88 3.62
CA MET A 519 41.80 -13.73 4.64
C MET A 519 42.98 -14.64 4.37
N ASP A 520 42.73 -15.87 3.93
CA ASP A 520 43.81 -16.83 3.57
C ASP A 520 44.59 -16.34 2.35
N HIS A 521 43.92 -15.93 1.28
CA HIS A 521 44.60 -15.38 0.10
C HIS A 521 45.43 -14.14 0.44
N TYR A 522 44.91 -13.25 1.29
CA TYR A 522 45.67 -12.09 1.74
C TYR A 522 46.90 -12.48 2.54
N ALA A 523 46.78 -13.47 3.42
CA ALA A 523 47.91 -13.97 4.20
C ALA A 523 48.99 -14.58 3.31
N GLU A 524 48.65 -15.31 2.25
CA GLU A 524 49.62 -15.83 1.26
C GLU A 524 50.40 -14.71 0.56
N VAL A 525 49.70 -13.63 0.17
CA VAL A 525 50.34 -12.44 -0.43
C VAL A 525 51.30 -11.76 0.57
N LEU A 526 50.86 -11.58 1.82
CA LEU A 526 51.71 -11.01 2.87
C LEU A 526 52.94 -11.88 3.14
N TYR A 527 52.77 -13.20 3.16
CA TYR A 527 53.87 -14.15 3.28
C TYR A 527 54.87 -14.01 2.13
N ALA A 528 54.39 -13.94 0.90
CA ALA A 528 55.24 -13.77 -0.29
C ALA A 528 56.03 -12.44 -0.27
N LEU A 529 55.47 -11.41 0.36
CA LEU A 529 56.08 -10.10 0.56
C LEU A 529 57.05 -10.05 1.76
N GLY A 530 57.20 -11.14 2.54
CA GLY A 530 58.04 -11.19 3.75
C GLY A 530 57.39 -10.58 4.98
N GLU A 531 56.10 -10.21 4.93
CA GLU A 531 55.34 -9.62 6.05
C GLU A 531 54.76 -10.73 6.95
N HIS A 532 55.65 -11.58 7.46
CA HIS A 532 55.28 -12.85 8.10
C HIS A 532 54.41 -12.71 9.35
N ASP A 533 54.63 -11.69 10.17
CA ASP A 533 53.83 -11.51 11.38
C ASP A 533 52.38 -11.14 11.05
N LEU A 534 52.19 -10.33 10.03
CA LEU A 534 50.83 -9.97 9.58
C LEU A 534 50.16 -11.17 8.89
N ALA A 535 50.89 -11.95 8.09
CA ALA A 535 50.39 -13.19 7.51
C ALA A 535 49.87 -14.18 8.57
N LYS A 536 50.62 -14.35 9.69
CA LYS A 536 50.18 -15.19 10.82
C LYS A 536 48.84 -14.74 11.40
N VAL A 537 48.63 -13.42 11.53
CA VAL A 537 47.36 -12.87 12.04
C VAL A 537 46.21 -13.24 11.12
N TYR A 538 46.35 -13.01 9.82
CA TYR A 538 45.26 -13.31 8.87
C TYR A 538 45.00 -14.81 8.73
N TRP A 539 46.03 -15.67 8.74
CA TRP A 539 45.82 -17.12 8.78
C TRP A 539 45.11 -17.58 10.05
N SER A 540 45.40 -16.99 11.23
CA SER A 540 44.68 -17.30 12.46
C SER A 540 43.19 -16.94 12.31
N GLN A 541 42.90 -15.74 11.79
CA GLN A 541 41.50 -15.31 11.56
C GLN A 541 40.82 -16.18 10.50
N ALA A 542 41.52 -16.56 9.43
CA ALA A 542 40.98 -17.47 8.41
C ALA A 542 40.58 -18.83 9.03
N LYS A 543 41.43 -19.39 9.92
CA LYS A 543 41.10 -20.63 10.63
C LYS A 543 39.88 -20.51 11.52
N ASP A 544 39.79 -19.41 12.27
CA ASP A 544 38.63 -19.16 13.15
C ASP A 544 37.30 -19.05 12.35
N LYS A 545 37.38 -18.61 11.11
CA LYS A 545 36.23 -18.47 10.21
C LYS A 545 35.95 -19.70 9.33
N ASN A 546 36.94 -20.60 9.14
CA ASN A 546 36.80 -21.79 8.29
C ASN A 546 36.00 -22.92 8.98
N THR A 547 34.84 -22.56 9.58
CA THR A 547 34.03 -23.49 10.37
C THR A 547 33.34 -24.56 9.52
N GLU A 548 33.07 -24.26 8.26
CA GLU A 548 32.44 -25.18 7.31
C GLU A 548 33.48 -25.98 6.47
N GLY A 549 34.77 -25.73 6.67
CA GLY A 549 35.81 -26.43 5.96
C GLY A 549 35.97 -26.05 4.49
N GLU A 550 35.63 -24.81 4.14
CA GLU A 550 35.75 -24.25 2.78
C GLU A 550 37.19 -24.39 2.24
N ILE A 551 38.17 -24.34 3.14
CA ILE A 551 39.60 -24.53 2.84
C ILE A 551 40.08 -25.81 3.53
N PRO A 552 40.01 -26.97 2.86
CA PRO A 552 40.20 -28.28 3.52
C PRO A 552 41.58 -28.51 4.13
N ASP A 553 42.67 -27.97 3.54
CA ASP A 553 44.06 -28.19 3.95
C ASP A 553 44.71 -26.97 4.60
N LEU A 554 43.91 -25.97 5.00
CA LEU A 554 44.37 -24.70 5.59
C LEU A 554 45.35 -24.92 6.73
N ASP A 555 45.02 -25.77 7.71
CA ASP A 555 45.83 -26.02 8.89
C ASP A 555 47.20 -26.60 8.54
N LYS A 556 47.24 -27.56 7.63
CA LYS A 556 48.48 -28.19 7.16
C LYS A 556 49.35 -27.19 6.43
N ARG A 557 48.79 -26.48 5.48
CA ARG A 557 49.50 -25.50 4.66
C ARG A 557 50.08 -24.36 5.51
N VAL A 558 49.31 -23.81 6.44
CA VAL A 558 49.76 -22.79 7.37
C VAL A 558 50.88 -23.32 8.28
N ALA A 559 50.79 -24.55 8.80
CA ALA A 559 51.85 -25.16 9.60
C ALA A 559 53.17 -25.31 8.81
N ASP A 560 53.11 -25.70 7.55
CA ASP A 560 54.28 -25.82 6.68
C ASP A 560 54.89 -24.45 6.37
N ARG A 561 54.10 -23.40 6.13
CA ARG A 561 54.56 -22.00 5.97
C ARG A 561 55.25 -21.49 7.23
N LEU A 562 54.65 -21.73 8.42
CA LEU A 562 55.25 -21.30 9.70
C LEU A 562 56.57 -21.98 10.02
N LYS A 563 56.71 -23.26 9.69
CA LYS A 563 58.03 -23.97 9.80
C LYS A 563 59.10 -23.37 8.88
N ALA A 564 58.73 -22.89 7.72
CA ALA A 564 59.65 -22.27 6.78
C ALA A 564 60.15 -20.90 7.26
N ILE A 565 59.30 -20.12 8.00
CA ILE A 565 59.70 -18.85 8.60
C ILE A 565 60.69 -19.04 9.77
N GLY A 566 60.58 -20.14 10.51
CA GLY A 566 61.43 -20.42 11.68
C GLY A 566 62.84 -20.96 11.35
N LYS A 567 63.15 -21.16 10.07
CA LYS A 567 64.42 -21.52 9.53
C LYS A 567 65.15 -20.33 8.93
#